data_73378df0d32b7fa9a80fdbc23d8c5de3
#
_entry.id   73378df0d32b7fa9a80fdbc23d8c5de3
#
_cell.length_a   1.000
_cell.length_b   1.000
_cell.length_c   1.000
_cell.angle_alpha   90.00
_cell.angle_beta   90.00
_cell.angle_gamma   90.00
#
_symmetry.space_group_name_H-M   'P 1'
#
loop_
_entity.id
_entity.type
_entity.pdbx_description
1 polymer ?
#
loop_
_entity_poly.entity_id
_entity_poly.type
_entity_poly.pdbx_seq_one_letter_code
_entity_poly.pdbx_strand_id
1 'polypeptide(L)'
;MDETKAKRYWSICLKQALNEIFLNIFKQKCPYTLENIIKEFAFDIRLPQEVKDSLTGESTWTSSVNAKQFITQRNMERYDEKYGWMLQKKEFSNLEQLLKIWKKVNYTTTERIYDSVNVAKSDPIYRSENVYMCTDCRGCKDILFSD
;
A
#
# COMPACT_ATOMS: atom_id res chain seq x y z
N MET A 1 3.60 -15.41 2.56
CA MET A 1 3.59 -15.31 4.05
C MET A 1 2.20 -14.86 4.45
N ASP A 2 1.59 -15.47 5.45
CA ASP A 2 0.26 -15.11 5.94
C ASP A 2 0.29 -13.65 6.43
N GLU A 3 -0.68 -12.86 6.00
CA GLU A 3 -0.78 -11.42 6.29
C GLU A 3 -0.77 -11.10 7.80
N THR A 4 -1.36 -11.98 8.61
CA THR A 4 -1.37 -11.88 10.07
C THR A 4 0.04 -12.06 10.65
N LYS A 5 0.84 -12.96 10.09
CA LYS A 5 2.25 -13.18 10.48
C LYS A 5 3.12 -12.00 10.07
N ALA A 6 2.90 -11.45 8.88
CA ALA A 6 3.62 -10.26 8.42
C ALA A 6 3.35 -9.03 9.30
N LYS A 7 2.09 -8.76 9.62
CA LYS A 7 1.71 -7.65 10.54
C LYS A 7 2.37 -7.80 11.92
N ARG A 8 2.37 -9.00 12.48
CA ARG A 8 2.98 -9.28 13.77
C ARG A 8 4.51 -9.15 13.73
N TYR A 9 5.14 -9.65 12.67
CA TYR A 9 6.58 -9.53 12.46
C TYR A 9 7.00 -8.06 12.43
N TRP A 10 6.35 -7.25 11.60
CA TRP A 10 6.66 -5.82 11.48
C TRP A 10 6.42 -5.05 12.77
N SER A 11 5.36 -5.33 13.52
CA SER A 11 5.11 -4.69 14.81
C SER A 11 6.24 -4.93 15.82
N ILE A 12 6.80 -6.13 15.83
CA ILE A 12 7.93 -6.48 16.72
C ILE A 12 9.22 -5.82 16.25
N CYS A 13 9.55 -5.95 14.96
CA CYS A 13 10.78 -5.40 14.37
C CYS A 13 10.85 -3.88 14.49
N LEU A 14 9.74 -3.17 14.23
CA LEU A 14 9.66 -1.72 14.36
C LEU A 14 9.88 -1.25 15.80
N LYS A 15 9.26 -1.93 16.76
CA LYS A 15 9.43 -1.59 18.16
C LYS A 15 10.87 -1.81 18.63
N GLN A 16 11.51 -2.87 18.15
CA GLN A 16 12.92 -3.13 18.43
C GLN A 16 13.83 -2.07 17.82
N ALA A 17 13.65 -1.77 16.51
CA ALA A 17 14.44 -0.75 15.82
C ALA A 17 14.31 0.63 16.47
N LEU A 18 13.09 1.05 16.85
CA LEU A 18 12.86 2.30 17.55
C LEU A 18 13.55 2.31 18.93
N ASN A 19 13.49 1.22 19.68
CA ASN A 19 14.19 1.13 20.96
C ASN A 19 15.71 1.19 20.79
N GLU A 20 16.28 0.56 19.78
CA GLU A 20 17.72 0.62 19.48
C GLU A 20 18.15 2.04 19.11
N ILE A 21 17.40 2.74 18.27
CA ILE A 21 17.68 4.14 17.91
C ILE A 21 17.65 5.01 19.18
N PHE A 22 16.61 4.90 20.00
CA PHE A 22 16.49 5.69 21.23
C PHE A 22 17.59 5.37 22.26
N LEU A 23 17.95 4.09 22.42
CA LEU A 23 19.05 3.69 23.29
C LEU A 23 20.40 4.20 22.82
N ASN A 24 20.65 4.17 21.51
CA ASN A 24 21.93 4.62 20.96
C ASN A 24 22.09 6.14 21.02
N ILE A 25 21.04 6.90 20.70
CA ILE A 25 21.08 8.36 20.64
C ILE A 25 20.80 9.00 22.01
N PHE A 26 19.73 8.59 22.67
CA PHE A 26 19.22 9.25 23.89
C PHE A 26 19.51 8.49 25.18
N LYS A 27 20.13 7.29 25.11
CA LYS A 27 20.45 6.41 26.25
C LYS A 27 19.23 6.01 27.08
N GLN A 28 18.04 6.00 26.48
CA GLN A 28 16.78 5.61 27.13
C GLN A 28 15.93 4.77 26.17
N LYS A 29 14.97 4.04 26.71
CA LYS A 29 13.99 3.32 25.89
C LYS A 29 13.07 4.30 25.17
N CYS A 30 12.60 3.93 23.97
CA CYS A 30 11.64 4.71 23.23
C CYS A 30 10.33 4.86 24.03
N PRO A 31 9.93 6.08 24.43
CA PRO A 31 8.70 6.32 25.18
C PRO A 31 7.45 6.37 24.28
N TYR A 32 7.62 6.36 22.97
CA TYR A 32 6.55 6.56 22.01
C TYR A 32 6.02 5.24 21.46
N THR A 33 4.73 5.24 21.13
CA THR A 33 4.13 4.20 20.29
C THR A 33 4.45 4.47 18.82
N LEU A 34 4.29 3.46 17.95
CA LEU A 34 4.47 3.64 16.52
C LEU A 34 3.54 4.73 15.95
N GLU A 35 2.29 4.79 16.43
CA GLU A 35 1.31 5.80 16.02
C GLU A 35 1.75 7.21 16.39
N ASN A 36 2.32 7.40 17.60
CA ASN A 36 2.88 8.68 18.00
C ASN A 36 4.08 9.07 17.12
N ILE A 37 4.96 8.13 16.81
CA ILE A 37 6.11 8.38 15.91
C ILE A 37 5.63 8.82 14.52
N ILE A 38 4.68 8.11 13.93
CA ILE A 38 4.12 8.48 12.63
C ILE A 38 3.53 9.89 12.69
N LYS A 39 2.74 10.18 13.70
CA LYS A 39 2.07 11.47 13.84
C LYS A 39 3.03 12.63 14.03
N GLU A 40 4.07 12.46 14.83
CA GLU A 40 4.97 13.57 15.23
C GLU A 40 6.16 13.74 14.27
N PHE A 41 6.61 12.65 13.62
CA PHE A 41 7.85 12.69 12.81
C PHE A 41 7.65 12.42 11.32
N ALA A 42 6.50 11.88 10.89
CA ALA A 42 6.22 11.61 9.48
C ALA A 42 5.17 12.58 8.88
N PHE A 43 5.03 13.78 9.46
CA PHE A 43 4.01 14.75 9.05
C PHE A 43 4.25 15.35 7.64
N ASP A 44 5.47 15.34 7.16
CA ASP A 44 5.91 15.82 5.84
C ASP A 44 6.15 14.69 4.83
N ILE A 45 5.96 13.43 5.24
CA ILE A 45 6.13 12.27 4.38
C ILE A 45 4.77 11.81 3.87
N ARG A 46 4.66 11.61 2.57
CA ARG A 46 3.45 11.08 1.95
C ARG A 46 3.35 9.57 2.14
N LEU A 47 2.86 9.15 3.29
CA LEU A 47 2.66 7.74 3.58
C LEU A 47 1.49 7.14 2.77
N PRO A 48 1.57 5.83 2.43
CA PRO A 48 0.44 5.12 1.86
C PRO A 48 -0.77 5.16 2.80
N GLN A 49 -1.95 5.33 2.23
CA GLN A 49 -3.21 5.32 2.97
C GLN A 49 -3.91 3.96 2.89
N GLU A 50 -4.60 3.60 3.98
CA GLU A 50 -5.46 2.43 3.99
C GLU A 50 -6.75 2.71 3.24
N VAL A 51 -7.09 1.83 2.30
CA VAL A 51 -8.33 1.86 1.51
C VAL A 51 -8.97 0.48 1.50
N LYS A 52 -10.16 0.37 0.92
CA LYS A 52 -10.85 -0.91 0.73
C LYS A 52 -10.77 -1.35 -0.73
N ASP A 53 -10.43 -2.61 -0.94
CA ASP A 53 -10.61 -3.26 -2.24
C ASP A 53 -12.11 -3.24 -2.59
N SER A 54 -12.44 -2.68 -3.75
CA SER A 54 -13.83 -2.45 -4.15
C SER A 54 -14.59 -3.72 -4.54
N LEU A 55 -13.88 -4.83 -4.76
CA LEU A 55 -14.49 -6.13 -5.09
C LEU A 55 -14.70 -7.01 -3.85
N THR A 56 -13.75 -6.99 -2.92
CA THR A 56 -13.75 -7.92 -1.77
C THR A 56 -14.04 -7.23 -0.44
N GLY A 57 -13.86 -5.91 -0.34
CA GLY A 57 -13.96 -5.17 0.91
C GLY A 57 -12.75 -5.32 1.85
N GLU A 58 -11.74 -6.07 1.46
CA GLU A 58 -10.50 -6.23 2.23
C GLU A 58 -9.72 -4.93 2.34
N SER A 59 -9.02 -4.73 3.45
CA SER A 59 -8.13 -3.57 3.61
C SER A 59 -6.89 -3.73 2.75
N THR A 60 -6.50 -2.67 2.06
CA THR A 60 -5.31 -2.60 1.21
C THR A 60 -4.69 -1.20 1.28
N TRP A 61 -3.51 -1.01 0.72
CA TRP A 61 -2.72 0.21 0.85
C TRP A 61 -2.39 0.81 -0.51
N THR A 62 -2.45 2.13 -0.60
CA THR A 62 -2.18 2.84 -1.85
C THR A 62 -1.54 4.21 -1.62
N SER A 63 -0.70 4.62 -2.55
CA SER A 63 -0.19 6.00 -2.65
C SER A 63 -1.13 6.95 -3.40
N SER A 64 -2.16 6.41 -4.06
CA SER A 64 -3.10 7.20 -4.87
C SER A 64 -4.13 7.92 -4.02
N VAL A 65 -4.19 9.25 -4.12
CA VAL A 65 -5.09 10.11 -3.31
C VAL A 65 -6.44 10.41 -3.97
N ASN A 66 -6.53 10.35 -5.29
CA ASN A 66 -7.71 10.79 -6.05
C ASN A 66 -8.56 9.65 -6.63
N ALA A 67 -8.13 8.42 -6.48
CA ALA A 67 -8.86 7.26 -6.98
C ALA A 67 -10.10 6.98 -6.11
N LYS A 68 -11.16 6.46 -6.76
CA LYS A 68 -12.43 6.16 -6.08
C LYS A 68 -12.70 4.66 -5.95
N GLN A 69 -12.09 3.85 -6.80
CA GLN A 69 -12.22 2.40 -6.82
C GLN A 69 -10.83 1.79 -6.80
N PHE A 70 -10.65 0.86 -5.89
CA PHE A 70 -9.36 0.21 -5.67
C PHE A 70 -9.49 -1.29 -5.88
N ILE A 71 -8.43 -1.91 -6.35
CA ILE A 71 -8.32 -3.35 -6.53
C ILE A 71 -6.91 -3.79 -6.17
N THR A 72 -6.76 -4.82 -5.33
CA THR A 72 -5.44 -5.38 -5.06
C THR A 72 -4.85 -6.01 -6.32
N GLN A 73 -3.53 -6.02 -6.46
CA GLN A 73 -2.86 -6.67 -7.59
C GLN A 73 -3.32 -8.13 -7.76
N ARG A 74 -3.42 -8.87 -6.68
CA ARG A 74 -3.92 -10.26 -6.67
C ARG A 74 -5.36 -10.39 -7.19
N ASN A 75 -6.24 -9.49 -6.79
CA ASN A 75 -7.64 -9.50 -7.24
C ASN A 75 -7.75 -8.99 -8.68
N MET A 76 -6.87 -8.11 -9.12
CA MET A 76 -6.77 -7.67 -10.51
C MET A 76 -6.47 -8.85 -11.44
N GLU A 77 -5.50 -9.68 -11.10
CA GLU A 77 -5.14 -10.88 -11.87
C GLU A 77 -6.33 -11.86 -11.96
N ARG A 78 -6.99 -12.12 -10.83
CA ARG A 78 -8.19 -12.97 -10.78
C ARG A 78 -9.37 -12.40 -11.57
N TYR A 79 -9.53 -11.09 -11.56
CA TYR A 79 -10.58 -10.41 -12.32
C TYR A 79 -10.30 -10.53 -13.83
N ASP A 80 -9.06 -10.38 -14.25
CA ASP A 80 -8.65 -10.53 -15.64
C ASP A 80 -8.89 -11.97 -16.14
N GLU A 81 -8.50 -12.97 -15.38
CA GLU A 81 -8.74 -14.38 -15.70
C GLU A 81 -10.23 -14.70 -15.90
N LYS A 82 -11.11 -14.09 -15.08
CA LYS A 82 -12.55 -14.39 -15.09
C LYS A 82 -13.34 -13.57 -16.12
N TYR A 83 -13.01 -12.30 -16.29
CA TYR A 83 -13.84 -11.34 -17.05
C TYR A 83 -13.10 -10.72 -18.25
N GLY A 84 -11.77 -10.76 -18.27
CA GLY A 84 -10.95 -9.96 -19.16
C GLY A 84 -11.15 -8.45 -18.93
N TRP A 85 -10.16 -7.66 -19.30
CA TRP A 85 -10.27 -6.19 -19.24
C TRP A 85 -10.95 -5.58 -20.46
N MET A 86 -11.22 -6.39 -21.47
CA MET A 86 -11.84 -5.96 -22.71
C MET A 86 -13.35 -5.82 -22.52
N LEU A 87 -13.84 -4.61 -22.53
CA LEU A 87 -15.27 -4.35 -22.64
C LEU A 87 -15.75 -4.66 -24.06
N GLN A 88 -16.93 -5.26 -24.16
CA GLN A 88 -17.58 -5.41 -25.46
C GLN A 88 -17.81 -4.03 -26.09
N LYS A 89 -17.56 -3.93 -27.39
CA LYS A 89 -17.81 -2.70 -28.14
C LYS A 89 -19.26 -2.26 -27.96
N LYS A 90 -19.46 -1.04 -27.47
CA LYS A 90 -20.76 -0.39 -27.33
C LYS A 90 -20.73 0.97 -28.03
N GLU A 91 -21.83 1.32 -28.65
CA GLU A 91 -22.06 2.68 -29.14
C GLU A 91 -22.61 3.52 -28.00
N PHE A 92 -22.08 4.71 -27.82
CA PHE A 92 -22.51 5.66 -26.80
C PHE A 92 -23.23 6.82 -27.47
N SER A 93 -24.42 7.13 -26.99
CA SER A 93 -25.21 8.24 -27.49
C SER A 93 -24.75 9.59 -26.95
N ASN A 94 -24.07 9.59 -25.79
CA ASN A 94 -23.58 10.80 -25.14
C ASN A 94 -22.46 10.52 -24.14
N LEU A 95 -21.79 11.59 -23.70
CA LEU A 95 -20.68 11.54 -22.74
C LEU A 95 -21.11 10.97 -21.37
N GLU A 96 -22.33 11.21 -20.94
CA GLU A 96 -22.83 10.73 -19.64
C GLU A 96 -22.86 9.20 -19.59
N GLN A 97 -23.31 8.54 -20.64
CA GLN A 97 -23.28 7.07 -20.74
C GLN A 97 -21.85 6.52 -20.72
N LEU A 98 -20.92 7.17 -21.41
CA LEU A 98 -19.50 6.80 -21.39
C LEU A 98 -18.94 6.92 -19.96
N LEU A 99 -19.17 8.04 -19.28
CA LEU A 99 -18.69 8.28 -17.92
C LEU A 99 -19.30 7.31 -16.90
N LYS A 100 -20.56 6.89 -17.08
CA LYS A 100 -21.21 5.91 -16.22
C LYS A 100 -20.54 4.53 -16.33
N ILE A 101 -20.13 4.14 -17.54
CA ILE A 101 -19.40 2.87 -17.74
C ILE A 101 -17.96 3.00 -17.23
N TRP A 102 -17.29 4.10 -17.56
CA TRP A 102 -15.94 4.39 -17.07
C TRP A 102 -15.85 4.27 -15.54
N LYS A 103 -16.78 4.86 -14.81
CA LYS A 103 -16.84 4.79 -13.33
C LYS A 103 -16.99 3.35 -12.80
N LYS A 104 -17.51 2.42 -13.60
CA LYS A 104 -17.67 1.02 -13.17
C LYS A 104 -16.41 0.18 -13.35
N VAL A 105 -15.52 0.58 -14.25
CA VAL A 105 -14.35 -0.22 -14.64
C VAL A 105 -13.02 0.46 -14.34
N ASN A 106 -13.04 1.70 -13.86
CA ASN A 106 -11.83 2.47 -13.54
C ASN A 106 -11.34 2.13 -12.15
N TYR A 107 -10.61 1.04 -12.05
CA TYR A 107 -9.94 0.62 -10.82
C TYR A 107 -8.51 1.14 -10.77
N THR A 108 -8.06 1.51 -9.59
CA THR A 108 -6.65 1.78 -9.29
C THR A 108 -6.06 0.60 -8.53
N THR A 109 -5.01 0.01 -9.07
CA THR A 109 -4.32 -1.10 -8.44
C THR A 109 -3.57 -0.63 -7.20
N THR A 110 -3.67 -1.41 -6.13
CA THR A 110 -3.05 -1.16 -4.83
C THR A 110 -2.00 -2.22 -4.51
N GLU A 111 -1.11 -1.94 -3.58
CA GLU A 111 -0.02 -2.84 -3.16
C GLU A 111 0.75 -3.41 -4.36
N ARG A 112 1.13 -2.53 -5.28
CA ARG A 112 1.91 -2.88 -6.48
C ARG A 112 3.34 -3.24 -6.07
N ILE A 113 3.56 -4.52 -5.82
CA ILE A 113 4.82 -5.05 -5.29
C ILE A 113 5.43 -5.97 -6.34
N TYR A 114 6.60 -5.59 -6.87
CA TYR A 114 7.28 -6.31 -7.93
C TYR A 114 8.69 -6.70 -7.49
N ASP A 115 9.04 -7.99 -7.67
CA ASP A 115 10.37 -8.55 -7.36
C ASP A 115 10.89 -8.14 -5.97
N SER A 116 10.01 -8.11 -4.98
CA SER A 116 10.31 -7.60 -3.64
C SER A 116 9.91 -8.57 -2.55
N VAL A 117 10.60 -8.53 -1.42
CA VAL A 117 10.44 -9.44 -0.29
C VAL A 117 10.21 -8.68 1.00
N ASN A 118 9.35 -9.21 1.90
CA ASN A 118 9.01 -8.58 3.17
C ASN A 118 8.49 -7.15 3.03
N VAL A 119 7.54 -6.93 2.13
CA VAL A 119 6.88 -5.64 1.96
C VAL A 119 5.53 -5.63 2.64
N ALA A 120 5.21 -4.58 3.37
CA ALA A 120 3.88 -4.39 3.95
C ALA A 120 3.47 -2.91 3.95
N LYS A 121 2.17 -2.67 3.77
CA LYS A 121 1.54 -1.34 3.80
C LYS A 121 2.20 -0.31 2.87
N SER A 122 2.69 -0.75 1.72
CA SER A 122 3.51 0.06 0.81
C SER A 122 3.01 -0.04 -0.63
N ASP A 123 3.19 1.03 -1.43
CA ASP A 123 2.72 1.07 -2.82
C ASP A 123 3.28 2.30 -3.57
N PRO A 124 3.87 2.17 -4.76
CA PRO A 124 4.43 0.97 -5.40
C PRO A 124 5.87 0.66 -4.91
N ILE A 125 6.25 -0.61 -4.97
CA ILE A 125 7.58 -1.08 -4.54
C ILE A 125 8.19 -2.00 -5.59
N TYR A 126 9.46 -1.78 -5.92
CA TYR A 126 10.19 -2.53 -6.94
C TYR A 126 11.56 -2.98 -6.45
N ARG A 127 11.88 -4.27 -6.63
CA ARG A 127 13.20 -4.87 -6.36
C ARG A 127 13.78 -4.48 -5.00
N SER A 128 12.94 -4.54 -3.97
CA SER A 128 13.26 -4.07 -2.62
C SER A 128 13.04 -5.15 -1.57
N GLU A 129 13.70 -5.01 -0.43
CA GLU A 129 13.65 -5.96 0.67
C GLU A 129 13.39 -5.22 1.99
N ASN A 130 12.52 -5.78 2.85
CA ASN A 130 12.20 -5.23 4.17
C ASN A 130 11.68 -3.78 4.09
N VAL A 131 10.53 -3.58 3.45
CA VAL A 131 9.92 -2.26 3.25
C VAL A 131 8.60 -2.15 3.99
N TYR A 132 8.41 -1.08 4.75
CA TYR A 132 7.18 -0.86 5.51
C TYR A 132 6.72 0.60 5.45
N MET A 133 5.43 0.81 5.08
CA MET A 133 4.79 2.13 4.95
C MET A 133 5.59 3.11 4.09
N CYS A 134 5.97 2.66 2.90
CA CYS A 134 6.73 3.47 1.95
C CYS A 134 5.99 3.64 0.63
N THR A 135 6.31 4.71 -0.08
CA THR A 135 5.87 4.94 -1.45
C THR A 135 7.06 4.99 -2.40
N ASP A 136 6.83 4.57 -3.63
CA ASP A 136 7.75 4.61 -4.79
C ASP A 136 9.20 4.16 -4.53
N CYS A 137 9.41 3.15 -3.70
CA CYS A 137 10.74 2.62 -3.42
C CYS A 137 11.24 1.69 -4.53
N ARG A 138 12.49 1.86 -4.94
CA ARG A 138 13.16 1.05 -5.97
C ARG A 138 14.57 0.66 -5.54
N GLY A 139 14.83 -0.65 -5.47
CA GLY A 139 16.14 -1.19 -5.09
C GLY A 139 16.55 -0.83 -3.67
N CYS A 140 15.59 -0.70 -2.78
CA CYS A 140 15.79 -0.31 -1.39
C CYS A 140 15.89 -1.54 -0.49
N LYS A 141 16.58 -1.38 0.64
CA LYS A 141 16.66 -2.39 1.68
C LYS A 141 16.52 -1.76 3.07
N ASP A 142 15.75 -2.42 3.94
CA ASP A 142 15.54 -2.03 5.34
C ASP A 142 15.00 -0.59 5.48
N ILE A 143 13.95 -0.25 4.72
CA ILE A 143 13.36 1.09 4.64
C ILE A 143 12.02 1.14 5.39
N LEU A 144 11.86 2.20 6.17
CA LEU A 144 10.66 2.52 6.93
C LEU A 144 10.24 3.98 6.68
N PHE A 145 8.93 4.22 6.47
CA PHE A 145 8.35 5.57 6.37
C PHE A 145 9.09 6.48 5.38
N SER A 146 9.14 6.09 4.13
CA SER A 146 9.80 6.86 3.06
C SER A 146 8.88 7.09 1.87
N ASP A 147 9.11 8.18 1.19
CA ASP A 147 8.49 8.56 -0.09
C ASP A 147 9.60 8.84 -1.12
#